data_7407bb24a5c24e7332cedd27fb5a4363
#
_entry.id   7407bb24a5c24e7332cedd27fb5a4363
#
_cell.length_a   1.000
_cell.length_b   1.000
_cell.length_c   1.000
_cell.angle_alpha   90.00
_cell.angle_beta   90.00
_cell.angle_gamma   90.00
#
_symmetry.space_group_name_H-M   'P 1'
#
loop_
_entity.id
_entity.type
_entity.pdbx_description
1 polymer ?
#
loop_
_entity_poly.entity_id
_entity_poly.type
_entity_poly.pdbx_seq_one_letter_code
_entity_poly.pdbx_strand_id
1 'polypeptide(L)'
;MMKKTLSIAISAVVALAIVCTLIYMFAFRTLTVVSDSAFSLVLPKSTMRDLRSSMFFKGIRVKTAFLDDEAFDNAEAFKTSLGKVKGSYVLLGPVSSAYAESKRINVSDLLNESTVIAIYGKKSSLFDCVLVSDEKSGWVKVAQELSSEFEKTAQNVALIYENDAVPYVQDIKDCFSDSRLTVFEDDTQSRLFATETLKKTDELSIVVAMCPYDGHLSDFFKTTGTLSWVVDYRFANAVPKKQLYGIVVPSLSRSLKAVLNTEKGASAVSNLEYDYEKL
;
A
#
# COMPACT_ATOMS: atom_id res chain seq x y z
N MET A 1 -17.46 -27.57 47.85
CA MET A 1 -18.30 -27.24 46.69
C MET A 1 -17.61 -26.30 45.68
N MET A 2 -16.98 -25.21 46.12
CA MET A 2 -16.32 -24.19 45.28
C MET A 2 -15.26 -24.74 44.29
N LYS A 3 -14.43 -25.71 44.68
CA LYS A 3 -13.38 -26.27 43.79
C LYS A 3 -13.94 -27.03 42.56
N LYS A 4 -15.10 -27.75 42.74
CA LYS A 4 -15.75 -28.47 41.62
C LYS A 4 -16.39 -27.49 40.60
N THR A 5 -17.04 -26.44 41.08
CA THR A 5 -17.62 -25.39 40.21
C THR A 5 -16.57 -24.63 39.45
N LEU A 6 -15.43 -24.32 40.07
CA LEU A 6 -14.29 -23.64 39.40
C LEU A 6 -13.69 -24.55 38.31
N SER A 7 -13.51 -25.84 38.58
CA SER A 7 -13.00 -26.79 37.58
C SER A 7 -13.94 -26.93 36.38
N ILE A 8 -15.23 -26.98 36.58
CA ILE A 8 -16.23 -27.04 35.49
C ILE A 8 -16.20 -25.75 34.65
N ALA A 9 -16.11 -24.58 35.29
CA ALA A 9 -16.02 -23.30 34.59
C ALA A 9 -14.77 -23.20 33.73
N ILE A 10 -13.61 -23.61 34.24
CA ILE A 10 -12.34 -23.63 33.48
C ILE A 10 -12.45 -24.58 32.29
N SER A 11 -12.99 -25.78 32.48
CA SER A 11 -13.18 -26.77 31.41
C SER A 11 -14.12 -26.25 30.31
N ALA A 12 -15.17 -25.53 30.66
CA ALA A 12 -16.11 -24.93 29.71
C ALA A 12 -15.44 -23.82 28.89
N VAL A 13 -14.62 -22.97 29.54
CA VAL A 13 -13.86 -21.91 28.84
C VAL A 13 -12.83 -22.50 27.88
N VAL A 14 -12.12 -23.55 28.30
CA VAL A 14 -11.13 -24.23 27.42
C VAL A 14 -11.85 -24.91 26.24
N ALA A 15 -12.96 -25.59 26.47
CA ALA A 15 -13.74 -26.19 25.40
C ALA A 15 -14.28 -25.17 24.42
N LEU A 16 -14.80 -24.04 24.90
CA LEU A 16 -15.23 -22.93 24.06
C LEU A 16 -14.07 -22.33 23.22
N ALA A 17 -12.90 -22.15 23.82
CA ALA A 17 -11.72 -21.66 23.11
C ALA A 17 -11.28 -22.64 22.01
N ILE A 18 -11.31 -23.95 22.27
CA ILE A 18 -11.01 -24.96 21.25
C ILE A 18 -12.03 -24.91 20.11
N VAL A 19 -13.33 -24.84 20.40
CA VAL A 19 -14.38 -24.75 19.39
C VAL A 19 -14.23 -23.48 18.55
N CYS A 20 -14.01 -22.33 19.17
CA CYS A 20 -13.75 -21.07 18.46
C CYS A 20 -12.51 -21.17 17.56
N THR A 21 -11.44 -21.82 18.05
CA THR A 21 -10.22 -22.03 17.25
C THR A 21 -10.48 -22.93 16.05
N LEU A 22 -11.24 -24.02 16.23
CA LEU A 22 -11.61 -24.92 15.14
C LEU A 22 -12.50 -24.21 14.12
N ILE A 23 -13.51 -23.47 14.55
CA ILE A 23 -14.34 -22.64 13.65
C ILE A 23 -13.47 -21.67 12.87
N TYR A 24 -12.55 -20.96 13.55
CA TYR A 24 -11.62 -20.03 12.88
C TYR A 24 -10.74 -20.74 11.85
N MET A 25 -10.25 -21.94 12.15
CA MET A 25 -9.38 -22.69 11.24
C MET A 25 -10.10 -23.26 10.01
N PHE A 26 -11.35 -23.72 10.16
CA PHE A 26 -12.05 -24.46 9.11
C PHE A 26 -13.17 -23.70 8.42
N ALA A 27 -13.81 -22.72 9.07
CA ALA A 27 -14.91 -21.95 8.49
C ALA A 27 -14.46 -20.66 7.78
N PHE A 28 -13.26 -20.15 8.09
CA PHE A 28 -12.78 -18.90 7.50
C PHE A 28 -12.19 -19.14 6.11
N ARG A 29 -12.63 -18.33 5.14
CA ARG A 29 -11.96 -18.21 3.85
C ARG A 29 -10.54 -17.68 4.05
N THR A 30 -9.64 -17.99 3.14
CA THR A 30 -8.25 -17.54 3.23
C THR A 30 -7.93 -16.57 2.09
N LEU A 31 -7.41 -15.39 2.44
CA LEU A 31 -6.74 -14.47 1.54
C LEU A 31 -5.24 -14.65 1.69
N THR A 32 -4.57 -15.09 0.64
CA THR A 32 -3.11 -15.20 0.63
C THR A 32 -2.51 -14.03 -0.14
N VAL A 33 -1.76 -13.19 0.55
CA VAL A 33 -0.98 -12.10 -0.05
C VAL A 33 0.35 -12.67 -0.50
N VAL A 34 0.57 -12.68 -1.81
CA VAL A 34 1.84 -13.10 -2.41
C VAL A 34 2.77 -11.90 -2.45
N SER A 35 3.85 -12.02 -1.71
CA SER A 35 4.87 -10.98 -1.58
C SER A 35 6.19 -11.46 -2.13
N ASP A 36 6.92 -10.58 -2.74
CA ASP A 36 8.32 -10.74 -3.16
C ASP A 36 9.23 -9.86 -2.31
N SER A 37 10.54 -9.94 -2.53
CA SER A 37 11.54 -9.18 -1.77
C SER A 37 11.28 -7.67 -1.83
N ALA A 38 10.98 -7.13 -3.02
CA ALA A 38 10.72 -5.70 -3.20
C ALA A 38 9.42 -5.25 -2.53
N PHE A 39 8.31 -5.96 -2.75
CA PHE A 39 7.01 -5.59 -2.17
C PHE A 39 7.00 -5.72 -0.64
N SER A 40 7.69 -6.75 -0.08
CA SER A 40 7.79 -6.93 1.36
C SER A 40 8.61 -5.84 2.06
N LEU A 41 9.61 -5.27 1.38
CA LEU A 41 10.45 -4.21 1.92
C LEU A 41 9.74 -2.86 2.00
N VAL A 42 8.87 -2.58 1.04
CA VAL A 42 8.22 -1.26 0.95
C VAL A 42 6.84 -1.22 1.62
N LEU A 43 6.12 -2.34 1.69
CA LEU A 43 4.76 -2.35 2.24
C LEU A 43 4.78 -2.13 3.76
N PRO A 44 4.14 -1.06 4.28
CA PRO A 44 4.13 -0.77 5.70
C PRO A 44 3.46 -1.90 6.52
N LYS A 45 4.00 -2.15 7.71
CA LYS A 45 3.41 -3.13 8.63
C LYS A 45 2.01 -2.73 9.09
N SER A 46 1.72 -1.42 9.15
CA SER A 46 0.39 -0.85 9.42
C SER A 46 -0.63 -1.33 8.40
N THR A 47 -0.32 -1.25 7.09
CA THR A 47 -1.20 -1.72 6.00
C THR A 47 -1.56 -3.20 6.15
N MET A 48 -0.59 -4.07 6.45
CA MET A 48 -0.85 -5.49 6.65
C MET A 48 -1.63 -5.78 7.94
N ARG A 49 -1.42 -4.99 9.01
CA ARG A 49 -2.18 -5.09 10.26
C ARG A 49 -3.63 -4.69 10.05
N ASP A 50 -3.87 -3.57 9.35
CA ASP A 50 -5.20 -3.09 9.01
C ASP A 50 -5.95 -4.10 8.12
N LEU A 51 -5.27 -4.64 7.10
CA LEU A 51 -5.81 -5.69 6.25
C LEU A 51 -6.26 -6.92 7.07
N ARG A 52 -5.40 -7.42 7.97
CA ARG A 52 -5.73 -8.58 8.82
C ARG A 52 -6.93 -8.30 9.71
N SER A 53 -6.96 -7.14 10.36
CA SER A 53 -8.05 -6.72 11.22
C SER A 53 -9.37 -6.61 10.44
N SER A 54 -9.37 -5.89 9.33
CA SER A 54 -10.55 -5.69 8.48
C SER A 54 -11.10 -7.00 7.89
N MET A 55 -10.22 -7.90 7.44
CA MET A 55 -10.62 -9.18 6.86
C MET A 55 -11.12 -10.17 7.91
N PHE A 56 -10.59 -10.12 9.14
CA PHE A 56 -11.06 -10.95 10.25
C PHE A 56 -12.56 -10.78 10.51
N PHE A 57 -13.05 -9.53 10.56
CA PHE A 57 -14.47 -9.25 10.73
C PHE A 57 -15.36 -9.69 9.56
N LYS A 58 -14.75 -10.06 8.44
CA LYS A 58 -15.44 -10.64 7.27
C LYS A 58 -15.34 -12.16 7.19
N GLY A 59 -14.79 -12.81 8.21
CA GLY A 59 -14.55 -14.24 8.19
C GLY A 59 -13.46 -14.65 7.20
N ILE A 60 -12.47 -13.78 6.96
CA ILE A 60 -11.35 -14.05 6.05
C ILE A 60 -10.04 -14.02 6.83
N ARG A 61 -9.32 -15.13 6.79
CA ARG A 61 -7.98 -15.25 7.36
C ARG A 61 -6.92 -14.79 6.37
N VAL A 62 -6.10 -13.80 6.75
CA VAL A 62 -5.01 -13.31 5.90
C VAL A 62 -3.71 -14.07 6.19
N LYS A 63 -3.13 -14.65 5.16
CA LYS A 63 -1.81 -15.29 5.15
C LYS A 63 -0.87 -14.52 4.21
N THR A 64 0.42 -14.71 4.37
CA THR A 64 1.43 -14.23 3.44
C THR A 64 2.17 -15.42 2.87
N ALA A 65 2.32 -15.48 1.55
CA ALA A 65 3.23 -16.38 0.85
C ALA A 65 4.36 -15.52 0.27
N PHE A 66 5.58 -16.00 0.39
CA PHE A 66 6.75 -15.31 -0.12
C PHE A 66 7.25 -16.03 -1.37
N LEU A 67 7.51 -15.27 -2.44
CA LEU A 67 8.24 -15.71 -3.62
C LEU A 67 9.66 -15.17 -3.52
N ASP A 68 10.62 -16.07 -3.48
CA ASP A 68 12.04 -15.74 -3.52
C ASP A 68 12.45 -15.27 -4.93
N ASP A 69 13.64 -14.70 -5.03
CA ASP A 69 14.13 -14.16 -6.29
C ASP A 69 14.31 -15.26 -7.36
N GLU A 70 14.60 -16.50 -6.94
CA GLU A 70 14.73 -17.67 -7.82
C GLU A 70 13.40 -18.00 -8.55
N ALA A 71 12.25 -17.64 -7.94
CA ALA A 71 10.96 -17.81 -8.59
C ALA A 71 10.82 -16.98 -9.89
N PHE A 72 11.59 -15.90 -10.02
CA PHE A 72 11.56 -15.01 -11.18
C PHE A 72 12.63 -15.29 -12.23
N ASP A 73 13.45 -16.33 -12.06
CA ASP A 73 14.49 -16.72 -13.04
C ASP A 73 13.88 -17.08 -14.39
N ASN A 74 12.78 -17.84 -14.37
CA ASN A 74 12.08 -18.23 -15.60
C ASN A 74 10.59 -18.54 -15.34
N ALA A 75 9.81 -18.64 -16.42
CA ALA A 75 8.36 -18.85 -16.35
C ALA A 75 7.96 -20.14 -15.61
N GLU A 76 8.73 -21.22 -15.73
CA GLU A 76 8.43 -22.50 -15.08
C GLU A 76 8.74 -22.46 -13.57
N ALA A 77 9.82 -21.79 -13.15
CA ALA A 77 10.12 -21.55 -11.75
C ALA A 77 9.00 -20.73 -11.09
N PHE A 78 8.55 -19.68 -11.77
CA PHE A 78 7.44 -18.84 -11.30
C PHE A 78 6.14 -19.64 -11.15
N LYS A 79 5.73 -20.40 -12.17
CA LYS A 79 4.53 -21.24 -12.13
C LYS A 79 4.63 -22.29 -11.02
N THR A 80 5.80 -22.92 -10.84
CA THR A 80 6.02 -23.92 -9.81
C THR A 80 5.91 -23.31 -8.40
N SER A 81 6.50 -22.16 -8.17
CA SER A 81 6.47 -21.47 -6.89
C SER A 81 5.07 -20.93 -6.59
N LEU A 82 4.44 -20.29 -7.57
CA LEU A 82 3.10 -19.74 -7.42
C LEU A 82 2.03 -20.85 -7.28
N GLY A 83 2.17 -21.96 -7.97
CA GLY A 83 1.25 -23.12 -7.88
C GLY A 83 1.21 -23.78 -6.49
N LYS A 84 2.17 -23.50 -5.61
CA LYS A 84 2.15 -23.94 -4.20
C LYS A 84 1.29 -23.02 -3.31
N VAL A 85 0.93 -21.85 -3.81
CA VAL A 85 0.11 -20.88 -3.08
C VAL A 85 -1.33 -21.37 -3.00
N LYS A 86 -1.91 -21.36 -1.81
CA LYS A 86 -3.29 -21.79 -1.58
C LYS A 86 -4.08 -20.72 -0.85
N GLY A 87 -5.34 -20.56 -1.21
CA GLY A 87 -6.27 -19.64 -0.58
C GLY A 87 -7.57 -19.55 -1.36
N SER A 88 -8.64 -19.10 -0.74
CA SER A 88 -9.90 -18.77 -1.45
C SER A 88 -9.70 -17.55 -2.35
N TYR A 89 -8.82 -16.65 -1.90
CA TYR A 89 -8.38 -15.47 -2.62
C TYR A 89 -6.85 -15.42 -2.62
N VAL A 90 -6.26 -15.00 -3.73
CA VAL A 90 -4.82 -14.77 -3.85
C VAL A 90 -4.59 -13.37 -4.37
N LEU A 91 -3.92 -12.53 -3.58
CA LEU A 91 -3.51 -11.19 -3.95
C LEU A 91 -2.05 -11.21 -4.38
N LEU A 92 -1.80 -10.88 -5.64
CA LEU A 92 -0.44 -10.73 -6.19
C LEU A 92 0.05 -9.29 -6.02
N GLY A 93 1.27 -9.13 -5.51
CA GLY A 93 1.96 -7.85 -5.49
C GLY A 93 2.32 -7.34 -6.88
N PRO A 94 2.74 -6.06 -7.01
CA PRO A 94 3.03 -5.44 -8.31
C PRO A 94 4.08 -6.16 -9.14
N VAL A 95 5.15 -6.64 -8.51
CA VAL A 95 6.26 -7.33 -9.22
C VAL A 95 5.79 -8.66 -9.77
N SER A 96 5.12 -9.47 -8.94
CA SER A 96 4.58 -10.77 -9.37
C SER A 96 3.54 -10.61 -10.47
N SER A 97 2.69 -9.58 -10.41
CA SER A 97 1.70 -9.28 -11.44
C SER A 97 2.33 -8.85 -12.75
N ALA A 98 3.33 -7.95 -12.69
CA ALA A 98 4.07 -7.51 -13.87
C ALA A 98 4.85 -8.66 -14.53
N TYR A 99 5.46 -9.53 -13.72
CA TYR A 99 6.17 -10.71 -14.25
C TYR A 99 5.22 -11.66 -14.97
N ALA A 100 4.08 -12.01 -14.34
CA ALA A 100 3.07 -12.87 -14.96
C ALA A 100 2.58 -12.30 -16.30
N GLU A 101 2.32 -10.98 -16.36
CA GLU A 101 1.92 -10.29 -17.58
C GLU A 101 3.02 -10.33 -18.65
N SER A 102 4.28 -10.06 -18.29
CA SER A 102 5.42 -10.07 -19.21
C SER A 102 5.65 -11.45 -19.87
N LYS A 103 5.39 -12.51 -19.10
CA LYS A 103 5.53 -13.91 -19.56
C LYS A 103 4.21 -14.51 -20.08
N ARG A 104 3.12 -13.72 -20.10
CA ARG A 104 1.77 -14.15 -20.50
C ARG A 104 1.29 -15.41 -19.75
N ILE A 105 1.56 -15.47 -18.45
CA ILE A 105 1.14 -16.58 -17.59
C ILE A 105 -0.29 -16.31 -17.12
N ASN A 106 -1.24 -17.16 -17.52
CA ASN A 106 -2.60 -17.10 -16.99
C ASN A 106 -2.63 -17.64 -15.56
N VAL A 107 -2.63 -16.71 -14.60
CA VAL A 107 -2.57 -17.04 -13.17
C VAL A 107 -3.93 -17.55 -12.67
N SER A 108 -5.04 -17.06 -13.23
CA SER A 108 -6.38 -17.56 -12.88
C SER A 108 -6.56 -19.03 -13.22
N ASP A 109 -5.99 -19.50 -14.33
CA ASP A 109 -6.00 -20.91 -14.69
C ASP A 109 -5.03 -21.72 -13.83
N LEU A 110 -3.85 -21.15 -13.53
CA LEU A 110 -2.84 -21.79 -12.69
C LEU A 110 -3.36 -22.03 -11.25
N LEU A 111 -4.11 -21.07 -10.71
CA LEU A 111 -4.70 -21.11 -9.38
C LEU A 111 -6.21 -21.33 -9.47
N ASN A 112 -6.62 -22.38 -10.15
CA ASN A 112 -8.00 -22.64 -10.54
C ASN A 112 -9.02 -22.76 -9.38
N GLU A 113 -8.56 -22.99 -8.14
CA GLU A 113 -9.40 -23.04 -6.93
C GLU A 113 -9.50 -21.70 -6.19
N SER A 114 -8.78 -20.67 -6.67
CA SER A 114 -8.67 -19.36 -6.02
C SER A 114 -9.24 -18.28 -6.93
N THR A 115 -9.79 -17.21 -6.34
CA THR A 115 -10.00 -15.94 -7.03
C THR A 115 -8.71 -15.14 -6.99
N VAL A 116 -8.13 -14.84 -8.15
CA VAL A 116 -6.84 -14.17 -8.29
C VAL A 116 -7.05 -12.67 -8.47
N ILE A 117 -6.49 -11.91 -7.55
CA ILE A 117 -6.50 -10.44 -7.55
C ILE A 117 -5.07 -9.96 -7.77
N ALA A 118 -4.84 -9.12 -8.75
CA ALA A 118 -3.52 -8.58 -9.06
C ALA A 118 -3.45 -7.07 -8.81
N ILE A 119 -2.36 -6.59 -8.22
CA ILE A 119 -2.02 -5.16 -8.22
C ILE A 119 -1.24 -4.91 -9.51
N TYR A 120 -1.89 -4.23 -10.48
CA TYR A 120 -1.29 -4.00 -11.80
C TYR A 120 -1.80 -2.69 -12.43
N GLY A 121 -1.02 -2.11 -13.35
CA GLY A 121 -1.30 -0.78 -13.92
C GLY A 121 -2.46 -0.73 -14.92
N LYS A 122 -2.97 -1.87 -15.42
CA LYS A 122 -4.03 -1.93 -16.42
C LYS A 122 -4.84 -3.21 -16.32
N LYS A 123 -6.04 -3.21 -16.95
CA LYS A 123 -6.85 -4.42 -17.09
C LYS A 123 -6.08 -5.55 -17.77
N SER A 124 -6.23 -6.76 -17.27
CA SER A 124 -5.64 -7.98 -17.84
C SER A 124 -6.57 -9.17 -17.66
N SER A 125 -6.63 -10.03 -18.66
CA SER A 125 -7.39 -11.30 -18.63
C SER A 125 -6.63 -12.45 -17.97
N LEU A 126 -5.40 -12.21 -17.52
CA LEU A 126 -4.58 -13.21 -16.83
C LEU A 126 -4.96 -13.36 -15.35
N PHE A 127 -5.81 -12.46 -14.85
CA PHE A 127 -6.28 -12.40 -13.47
C PHE A 127 -7.81 -12.24 -13.42
N ASP A 128 -8.44 -12.70 -12.35
CA ASP A 128 -9.89 -12.54 -12.17
C ASP A 128 -10.27 -11.10 -11.85
N CYS A 129 -9.38 -10.40 -11.14
CA CYS A 129 -9.54 -8.98 -10.84
C CYS A 129 -8.21 -8.26 -10.85
N VAL A 130 -8.22 -7.00 -11.27
CA VAL A 130 -7.05 -6.11 -11.21
C VAL A 130 -7.37 -4.90 -10.35
N LEU A 131 -6.50 -4.61 -9.39
CA LEU A 131 -6.47 -3.36 -8.64
C LEU A 131 -5.50 -2.40 -9.34
N VAL A 132 -6.05 -1.36 -9.94
CA VAL A 132 -5.26 -0.30 -10.60
C VAL A 132 -4.96 0.80 -9.59
N SER A 133 -3.71 1.23 -9.53
CA SER A 133 -3.27 2.29 -8.60
C SER A 133 -4.04 3.58 -8.80
N ASP A 134 -4.62 4.11 -7.72
CA ASP A 134 -5.28 5.42 -7.65
C ASP A 134 -4.64 6.25 -6.53
N GLU A 135 -3.42 6.68 -6.77
CA GLU A 135 -2.62 7.47 -5.81
C GLU A 135 -3.24 8.83 -5.52
N LYS A 136 -4.05 9.38 -6.45
CA LYS A 136 -4.77 10.65 -6.27
C LYS A 136 -5.51 10.69 -4.93
N SER A 137 -6.23 9.62 -4.58
CA SER A 137 -7.03 9.56 -3.35
C SER A 137 -6.21 9.78 -2.08
N GLY A 138 -4.97 9.27 -2.04
CA GLY A 138 -4.03 9.47 -0.94
C GLY A 138 -3.49 10.90 -0.88
N TRP A 139 -3.04 11.43 -2.01
CA TRP A 139 -2.47 12.77 -2.07
C TRP A 139 -3.48 13.88 -1.79
N VAL A 140 -4.73 13.73 -2.23
CA VAL A 140 -5.81 14.67 -1.86
C VAL A 140 -6.06 14.66 -0.35
N LYS A 141 -6.01 13.51 0.31
CA LYS A 141 -6.12 13.45 1.78
C LYS A 141 -4.96 14.16 2.48
N VAL A 142 -3.72 13.95 2.01
CA VAL A 142 -2.55 14.71 2.51
C VAL A 142 -2.84 16.21 2.45
N ALA A 143 -3.27 16.70 1.28
CA ALA A 143 -3.53 18.12 1.07
C ALA A 143 -4.62 18.66 2.01
N GLN A 144 -5.72 17.92 2.16
CA GLN A 144 -6.82 18.30 3.06
C GLN A 144 -6.40 18.34 4.52
N GLU A 145 -5.63 17.35 5.00
CA GLU A 145 -5.17 17.32 6.39
C GLU A 145 -4.14 18.40 6.67
N LEU A 146 -3.14 18.57 5.78
CA LEU A 146 -2.13 19.62 5.93
C LEU A 146 -2.74 21.02 5.85
N SER A 147 -3.64 21.28 4.90
CA SER A 147 -4.33 22.55 4.78
C SER A 147 -5.09 22.89 6.06
N SER A 148 -5.87 21.94 6.60
CA SER A 148 -6.61 22.12 7.85
C SER A 148 -5.70 22.35 9.07
N GLU A 149 -4.54 21.69 9.13
CA GLU A 149 -3.56 21.84 10.21
C GLU A 149 -2.85 23.20 10.14
N PHE A 150 -2.47 23.62 8.94
CA PHE A 150 -1.66 24.83 8.73
C PHE A 150 -2.45 26.13 8.65
N GLU A 151 -3.75 26.07 8.43
CA GLU A 151 -4.60 27.24 8.66
C GLU A 151 -4.41 27.84 10.07
N LYS A 152 -4.09 26.99 11.04
CA LYS A 152 -3.93 27.38 12.46
C LYS A 152 -2.51 27.82 12.81
N THR A 153 -1.51 27.44 12.04
CA THR A 153 -0.09 27.53 12.44
C THR A 153 0.76 28.47 11.58
N ALA A 154 0.21 29.06 10.53
CA ALA A 154 0.93 29.92 9.57
C ALA A 154 2.15 29.24 8.89
N GLN A 155 2.18 27.92 8.85
CA GLN A 155 3.26 27.15 8.20
C GLN A 155 3.05 27.08 6.69
N ASN A 156 4.14 26.95 5.93
CA ASN A 156 4.14 26.84 4.48
C ASN A 156 4.42 25.39 4.03
N VAL A 157 3.84 25.00 2.90
CA VAL A 157 4.00 23.70 2.28
C VAL A 157 4.71 23.86 0.93
N ALA A 158 5.72 23.04 0.68
CA ALA A 158 6.25 22.87 -0.66
C ALA A 158 5.67 21.60 -1.30
N LEU A 159 5.25 21.69 -2.54
CA LEU A 159 4.79 20.57 -3.35
C LEU A 159 5.80 20.31 -4.48
N ILE A 160 6.34 19.11 -4.51
CA ILE A 160 7.18 18.62 -5.61
C ILE A 160 6.42 17.50 -6.32
N TYR A 161 6.22 17.61 -7.63
CA TYR A 161 5.46 16.62 -8.39
C TYR A 161 6.11 16.35 -9.74
N GLU A 162 5.85 15.17 -10.29
CA GLU A 162 6.19 14.84 -11.68
C GLU A 162 5.09 15.23 -12.66
N ASN A 163 5.50 15.40 -13.93
CA ASN A 163 4.59 15.75 -15.02
C ASN A 163 3.42 14.76 -15.18
N ASP A 164 3.64 13.47 -14.92
CA ASP A 164 2.59 12.45 -15.02
C ASP A 164 1.50 12.60 -13.94
N ALA A 165 1.78 13.34 -12.87
CA ALA A 165 0.81 13.66 -11.81
C ALA A 165 -0.08 14.88 -12.14
N VAL A 166 0.15 15.57 -13.24
CA VAL A 166 -0.57 16.80 -13.62
C VAL A 166 -2.10 16.71 -13.56
N PRO A 167 -2.77 15.58 -13.95
CA PRO A 167 -4.23 15.53 -13.92
C PRO A 167 -4.86 15.81 -12.56
N TYR A 168 -4.18 15.45 -11.46
CA TYR A 168 -4.72 15.61 -10.11
C TYR A 168 -3.93 16.59 -9.23
N VAL A 169 -2.83 17.16 -9.72
CA VAL A 169 -2.07 18.18 -9.00
C VAL A 169 -2.93 19.41 -8.73
N GLN A 170 -3.82 19.77 -9.64
CA GLN A 170 -4.73 20.90 -9.42
C GLN A 170 -5.66 20.67 -8.23
N ASP A 171 -6.22 19.47 -8.07
CA ASP A 171 -7.06 19.13 -6.90
C ASP A 171 -6.31 19.30 -5.58
N ILE A 172 -4.98 19.07 -5.60
CA ILE A 172 -4.12 19.27 -4.42
C ILE A 172 -3.87 20.73 -4.18
N LYS A 173 -3.53 21.49 -5.23
CA LYS A 173 -3.31 22.94 -5.15
C LYS A 173 -4.54 23.66 -4.61
N ASP A 174 -5.72 23.27 -5.04
CA ASP A 174 -7.00 23.87 -4.64
C ASP A 174 -7.31 23.69 -3.13
N CYS A 175 -6.59 22.77 -2.45
CA CYS A 175 -6.71 22.62 -1.00
C CYS A 175 -5.97 23.71 -0.22
N PHE A 176 -5.05 24.46 -0.83
CA PHE A 176 -4.23 25.45 -0.16
C PHE A 176 -4.51 26.86 -0.69
N SER A 177 -4.31 27.89 0.15
CA SER A 177 -4.23 29.26 -0.34
C SER A 177 -2.89 29.48 -1.07
N ASP A 178 -2.90 30.27 -2.16
CA ASP A 178 -1.72 30.53 -2.99
C ASP A 178 -0.51 31.08 -2.21
N SER A 179 -0.76 31.80 -1.12
CA SER A 179 0.30 32.37 -0.26
C SER A 179 1.04 31.34 0.60
N ARG A 180 0.56 30.09 0.67
CA ARG A 180 1.11 29.05 1.55
C ARG A 180 1.67 27.85 0.82
N LEU A 181 1.48 27.79 -0.49
CA LEU A 181 1.93 26.67 -1.31
C LEU A 181 3.02 27.13 -2.29
N THR A 182 4.22 26.57 -2.14
CA THR A 182 5.27 26.69 -3.14
C THR A 182 5.34 25.42 -3.98
N VAL A 183 5.30 25.56 -5.30
CA VAL A 183 5.19 24.42 -6.23
C VAL A 183 6.45 24.30 -7.08
N PHE A 184 6.98 23.09 -7.15
CA PHE A 184 8.11 22.73 -8.01
C PHE A 184 7.71 21.54 -8.90
N GLU A 185 7.90 21.72 -10.19
CA GLU A 185 7.79 20.63 -11.15
C GLU A 185 9.09 19.81 -11.13
N ASP A 186 8.95 18.47 -11.11
CA ASP A 186 10.10 17.59 -10.96
C ASP A 186 10.79 17.31 -12.30
N ASP A 187 11.65 18.21 -12.71
CA ASP A 187 12.67 18.01 -13.72
C ASP A 187 14.07 18.21 -13.13
N THR A 188 15.12 17.86 -13.88
CA THR A 188 16.50 17.93 -13.35
C THR A 188 16.90 19.36 -12.95
N GLN A 189 16.43 20.38 -13.64
CA GLN A 189 16.73 21.79 -13.32
C GLN A 189 15.92 22.26 -12.14
N SER A 190 14.64 21.91 -12.09
CA SER A 190 13.74 22.22 -10.97
C SER A 190 14.17 21.57 -9.68
N ARG A 191 14.72 20.35 -9.70
CA ARG A 191 15.30 19.68 -8.51
C ARG A 191 16.47 20.47 -7.92
N LEU A 192 17.38 20.94 -8.74
CA LEU A 192 18.51 21.78 -8.28
C LEU A 192 18.01 23.09 -7.71
N PHE A 193 17.08 23.75 -8.40
CA PHE A 193 16.47 25.00 -7.95
C PHE A 193 15.67 24.80 -6.66
N ALA A 194 14.86 23.75 -6.56
CA ALA A 194 14.13 23.39 -5.35
C ALA A 194 15.09 23.16 -4.17
N THR A 195 16.19 22.42 -4.37
CA THR A 195 17.18 22.17 -3.34
C THR A 195 17.78 23.48 -2.80
N GLU A 196 18.15 24.40 -3.68
CA GLU A 196 18.72 25.69 -3.27
C GLU A 196 17.70 26.60 -2.60
N THR A 197 16.46 26.60 -3.10
CA THR A 197 15.37 27.40 -2.55
C THR A 197 14.95 26.88 -1.19
N LEU A 198 14.73 25.55 -1.05
CA LEU A 198 14.35 24.91 0.20
C LEU A 198 15.42 25.05 1.29
N LYS A 199 16.70 25.11 0.93
CA LYS A 199 17.80 25.39 1.87
C LYS A 199 17.82 26.83 2.40
N LYS A 200 17.30 27.77 1.61
CA LYS A 200 17.33 29.22 1.92
C LYS A 200 16.05 29.71 2.60
N THR A 201 14.99 28.90 2.63
CA THR A 201 13.69 29.33 3.13
C THR A 201 13.47 28.81 4.55
N ASP A 202 13.69 29.68 5.54
CA ASP A 202 13.42 29.39 6.97
C ASP A 202 11.91 29.20 7.26
N GLU A 203 11.04 29.51 6.30
CA GLU A 203 9.59 29.52 6.45
C GLU A 203 8.91 28.21 6.04
N LEU A 204 9.60 27.30 5.32
CA LEU A 204 9.04 26.04 4.87
C LEU A 204 9.11 24.99 5.97
N SER A 205 7.95 24.43 6.33
CA SER A 205 7.86 23.45 7.39
C SER A 205 7.74 22.03 6.86
N ILE A 206 7.02 21.82 5.76
CA ILE A 206 6.76 20.49 5.19
C ILE A 206 6.91 20.51 3.67
N VAL A 207 7.48 19.43 3.15
CA VAL A 207 7.57 19.15 1.71
C VAL A 207 6.76 17.91 1.38
N VAL A 208 5.80 18.05 0.48
CA VAL A 208 5.03 16.95 -0.10
C VAL A 208 5.71 16.55 -1.41
N ALA A 209 6.32 15.37 -1.44
CA ALA A 209 7.03 14.87 -2.62
C ALA A 209 6.22 13.78 -3.34
N MET A 210 5.57 14.16 -4.44
CA MET A 210 4.78 13.31 -5.32
C MET A 210 5.63 12.86 -6.53
N CYS A 211 6.84 12.41 -6.26
CA CYS A 211 7.79 12.02 -7.31
C CYS A 211 7.97 10.50 -7.31
N PRO A 212 8.19 9.84 -8.46
CA PRO A 212 8.61 8.45 -8.48
C PRO A 212 10.02 8.29 -7.94
N TYR A 213 10.32 7.06 -7.57
CA TYR A 213 11.63 6.71 -7.06
C TYR A 213 12.68 6.74 -8.16
N ASP A 214 13.59 7.70 -8.07
CA ASP A 214 14.91 7.55 -8.62
C ASP A 214 15.97 7.62 -7.49
N GLY A 215 17.15 7.03 -7.69
CA GLY A 215 18.20 7.01 -6.68
C GLY A 215 18.66 8.39 -6.21
N HIS A 216 18.37 9.45 -6.98
CA HIS A 216 18.75 10.83 -6.68
C HIS A 216 17.89 11.46 -5.57
N LEU A 217 16.64 11.03 -5.40
CA LEU A 217 15.78 11.52 -4.31
C LEU A 217 16.34 11.18 -2.93
N SER A 218 17.02 10.03 -2.78
CA SER A 218 17.65 9.65 -1.52
C SER A 218 18.70 10.67 -1.06
N ASP A 219 19.49 11.21 -1.98
CA ASP A 219 20.50 12.22 -1.66
C ASP A 219 19.86 13.59 -1.41
N PHE A 220 18.79 13.90 -2.11
CA PHE A 220 17.98 15.09 -1.90
C PHE A 220 17.41 15.15 -0.47
N PHE A 221 16.79 14.08 0.01
CA PHE A 221 16.29 13.99 1.40
C PHE A 221 17.40 14.18 2.44
N LYS A 222 18.59 13.65 2.20
CA LYS A 222 19.74 13.80 3.11
C LYS A 222 20.29 15.22 3.16
N THR A 223 20.26 15.94 2.04
CA THR A 223 20.85 17.29 1.94
C THR A 223 19.97 18.40 2.51
N THR A 224 18.69 18.13 2.75
CA THR A 224 17.70 19.10 3.24
C THR A 224 17.37 18.88 4.73
N GLY A 225 18.38 18.70 5.55
CA GLY A 225 18.36 18.14 6.93
C GLY A 225 17.41 18.74 7.96
N THR A 226 16.74 19.88 7.68
CA THR A 226 15.79 20.52 8.60
C THR A 226 14.32 20.36 8.19
N LEU A 227 14.06 19.87 7.00
CA LEU A 227 12.71 19.78 6.43
C LEU A 227 12.01 18.49 6.85
N SER A 228 10.70 18.59 7.04
CA SER A 228 9.82 17.44 7.23
C SER A 228 9.18 17.04 5.90
N TRP A 229 9.04 15.73 5.68
CA TRP A 229 8.65 15.17 4.38
C TRP A 229 7.38 14.34 4.48
N VAL A 230 6.49 14.52 3.51
CA VAL A 230 5.42 13.58 3.18
C VAL A 230 5.76 12.93 1.85
N VAL A 231 5.83 11.61 1.82
CA VAL A 231 6.25 10.83 0.65
C VAL A 231 5.33 9.65 0.41
N ASP A 232 5.42 9.06 -0.78
CA ASP A 232 4.83 7.75 -1.04
C ASP A 232 5.51 6.66 -0.17
N TYR A 233 4.77 5.64 0.25
CA TYR A 233 5.28 4.55 1.11
C TYR A 233 6.53 3.88 0.55
N ARG A 234 6.69 3.85 -0.77
CA ARG A 234 7.87 3.27 -1.45
C ARG A 234 9.16 4.01 -1.10
N PHE A 235 9.06 5.28 -0.71
CA PHE A 235 10.21 6.16 -0.38
C PHE A 235 10.43 6.33 1.12
N ALA A 236 9.54 5.86 1.95
CA ALA A 236 9.61 6.05 3.40
C ALA A 236 10.97 5.63 4.01
N ASN A 237 11.59 4.59 3.45
CA ASN A 237 12.92 4.13 3.89
C ASN A 237 14.08 4.99 3.40
N ALA A 238 13.89 5.82 2.37
CA ALA A 238 14.91 6.74 1.85
C ALA A 238 14.98 8.05 2.67
N VAL A 239 13.88 8.41 3.34
CA VAL A 239 13.79 9.61 4.17
C VAL A 239 14.33 9.31 5.58
N PRO A 240 15.20 10.16 6.14
CA PRO A 240 15.62 10.03 7.53
C PRO A 240 14.41 10.05 8.48
N LYS A 241 14.32 9.09 9.41
CA LYS A 241 13.15 8.92 10.29
C LYS A 241 12.71 10.18 11.03
N LYS A 242 13.64 11.07 11.39
CA LYS A 242 13.35 12.33 12.10
C LYS A 242 12.73 13.39 11.17
N GLN A 243 12.82 13.21 9.87
CA GLN A 243 12.30 14.11 8.84
C GLN A 243 11.04 13.56 8.19
N LEU A 244 10.69 12.30 8.44
CA LEU A 244 9.49 11.69 7.89
C LEU A 244 8.26 12.12 8.70
N TYR A 245 7.43 12.96 8.10
CA TYR A 245 6.22 13.50 8.71
C TYR A 245 5.00 12.61 8.46
N GLY A 246 4.92 12.05 7.27
CA GLY A 246 3.85 11.15 6.91
C GLY A 246 4.10 10.41 5.60
N ILE A 247 3.29 9.42 5.35
CA ILE A 247 3.38 8.57 4.15
C ILE A 247 2.02 8.37 3.51
N VAL A 248 2.00 8.31 2.18
CA VAL A 248 0.84 7.86 1.40
C VAL A 248 0.97 6.35 1.24
N VAL A 249 -0.02 5.61 1.70
CA VAL A 249 0.00 4.13 1.77
C VAL A 249 -1.18 3.50 1.04
N PRO A 250 -1.02 2.32 0.41
CA PRO A 250 -2.14 1.63 -0.19
C PRO A 250 -3.12 1.12 0.88
N SER A 251 -4.40 1.39 0.70
CA SER A 251 -5.48 0.90 1.56
C SER A 251 -6.02 -0.44 1.04
N LEU A 252 -5.23 -1.50 1.23
CA LEU A 252 -5.61 -2.86 0.77
C LEU A 252 -6.96 -3.31 1.35
N SER A 253 -7.26 -2.95 2.58
CA SER A 253 -8.51 -3.33 3.25
C SER A 253 -9.74 -2.74 2.57
N ARG A 254 -9.67 -1.48 2.08
CA ARG A 254 -10.76 -0.83 1.34
C ARG A 254 -10.85 -1.35 -0.08
N SER A 255 -9.75 -1.39 -0.80
CA SER A 255 -9.69 -1.83 -2.18
C SER A 255 -10.20 -3.27 -2.35
N LEU A 256 -9.83 -4.17 -1.45
CA LEU A 256 -10.28 -5.55 -1.49
C LEU A 256 -11.77 -5.71 -1.15
N LYS A 257 -12.39 -4.77 -0.40
CA LYS A 257 -13.86 -4.82 -0.17
C LYS A 257 -14.65 -4.83 -1.47
N ALA A 258 -14.22 -4.06 -2.44
CA ALA A 258 -14.90 -3.94 -3.74
C ALA A 258 -14.80 -5.23 -4.58
N VAL A 259 -13.72 -6.00 -4.40
CA VAL A 259 -13.41 -7.15 -5.27
C VAL A 259 -13.62 -8.53 -4.66
N LEU A 260 -13.84 -8.64 -3.35
CA LEU A 260 -14.04 -9.93 -2.68
C LEU A 260 -15.32 -10.68 -3.12
N ASN A 261 -16.25 -9.99 -3.77
CA ASN A 261 -17.45 -10.58 -4.34
C ASN A 261 -17.34 -10.78 -5.87
N THR A 262 -16.17 -10.51 -6.45
CA THR A 262 -15.95 -10.74 -7.87
C THR A 262 -16.00 -12.24 -8.18
N GLU A 263 -16.76 -12.61 -9.18
CA GLU A 263 -16.81 -13.98 -9.67
C GLU A 263 -15.50 -14.34 -10.37
N LYS A 264 -15.12 -15.60 -10.26
CA LYS A 264 -13.95 -16.11 -10.95
C LYS A 264 -14.12 -15.96 -12.46
N GLY A 265 -13.06 -15.54 -13.18
CA GLY A 265 -13.07 -15.30 -14.62
C GLY A 265 -13.72 -13.99 -15.06
N ALA A 266 -14.15 -13.14 -14.13
CA ALA A 266 -14.86 -11.90 -14.47
C ALA A 266 -13.98 -10.84 -15.15
N SER A 267 -12.65 -10.92 -15.06
CA SER A 267 -11.69 -9.89 -15.51
C SER A 267 -12.08 -8.48 -15.04
N ALA A 268 -12.48 -8.37 -13.77
CA ALA A 268 -12.93 -7.13 -13.17
C ALA A 268 -11.77 -6.14 -12.96
N VAL A 269 -12.10 -4.85 -12.91
CA VAL A 269 -11.14 -3.78 -12.56
C VAL A 269 -11.70 -2.98 -11.42
N SER A 270 -10.87 -2.66 -10.44
CA SER A 270 -11.20 -1.78 -9.33
C SER A 270 -9.99 -0.91 -9.00
N ASN A 271 -10.19 0.15 -8.23
CA ASN A 271 -9.10 1.02 -7.81
C ASN A 271 -8.37 0.45 -6.59
N LEU A 272 -7.05 0.51 -6.61
CA LEU A 272 -6.22 0.43 -5.42
C LEU A 272 -6.23 1.81 -4.77
N GLU A 273 -7.07 1.98 -3.76
CA GLU A 273 -7.17 3.23 -3.02
C GLU A 273 -5.97 3.45 -2.11
N TYR A 274 -5.68 4.70 -1.83
CA TYR A 274 -4.60 5.10 -0.93
C TYR A 274 -5.12 5.89 0.26
N ASP A 275 -4.35 5.88 1.34
CA ASP A 275 -4.57 6.64 2.55
C ASP A 275 -3.33 7.45 2.92
N TYR A 276 -3.53 8.44 3.77
CA TYR A 276 -2.45 9.19 4.42
C TYR A 276 -2.27 8.68 5.85
N GLU A 277 -1.03 8.36 6.21
CA GLU A 277 -0.62 7.97 7.56
C GLU A 277 0.38 9.02 8.09
N LYS A 278 -0.05 9.82 9.06
CA LYS A 278 0.81 10.76 9.79
C LYS A 278 1.64 9.98 10.80
N LEU A 279 2.95 10.24 10.89
CA LEU A 279 3.90 9.48 11.70
C LEU A 279 4.32 10.21 12.98
#